data_87802021eb4c0d4241206b8153613d67
#
_entry.id   87802021eb4c0d4241206b8153613d67
#
_cell.length_a   1.000
_cell.length_b   1.000
_cell.length_c   1.000
_cell.angle_alpha   90.00
_cell.angle_beta   90.00
_cell.angle_gamma   90.00
#
_symmetry.space_group_name_H-M   'P 1'
#
loop_
_entity.id
_entity.type
_entity.pdbx_description
1 polymer ?
#
loop_
_entity_poly.entity_id
_entity_poly.type
_entity_poly.pdbx_seq_one_letter_code
_entity_poly.pdbx_strand_id
1 'polypeptide(L)'
;MRKIWKRVTAAALSLTFVLSLSACGGGGLSADDATTYVQGILDENYKGVYDPDFLELIDITENEAEETYLSSLETEADFFASAFLIDDLTDELKAEVVDMYKQVYAKAKYTVDTATEVDDSTFGVKVTVEPLDVFARVAEALWGDTPDARAEALYSQDVDSMTDEEYAAYDAEWCRLVIDLTLEKLPEAEYLEAQSKVVQITLGD
;
A
#
# COMPACT_ATOMS: atom_id res chain seq x y z
N MET A 1 10.33 19.35 16.50
CA MET A 1 9.96 18.28 15.57
C MET A 1 10.48 16.86 15.92
N ARG A 2 11.44 16.70 16.83
CA ARG A 2 12.06 15.38 17.20
C ARG A 2 11.14 14.36 17.94
N LYS A 3 9.90 14.68 18.29
CA LYS A 3 9.03 13.82 19.13
C LYS A 3 7.90 13.10 18.36
N ILE A 4 7.70 13.42 17.10
CA ILE A 4 6.59 12.83 16.30
C ILE A 4 7.00 11.47 15.71
N TRP A 5 8.29 11.27 15.46
CA TRP A 5 8.85 10.10 14.76
C TRP A 5 8.79 8.77 15.50
N LYS A 6 8.71 8.78 16.83
CA LYS A 6 8.61 7.50 17.59
C LYS A 6 7.24 6.84 17.53
N ARG A 7 6.28 7.38 16.77
CA ARG A 7 4.91 6.85 16.66
C ARG A 7 4.55 6.27 15.30
N VAL A 8 5.40 6.42 14.29
CA VAL A 8 5.13 5.90 12.93
C VAL A 8 5.51 4.42 12.78
N THR A 9 6.32 3.87 13.67
CA THR A 9 6.79 2.48 13.62
C THR A 9 5.82 1.45 14.21
N ALA A 10 4.57 1.82 14.48
CA ALA A 10 3.59 0.89 15.03
C ALA A 10 2.16 1.14 14.51
N ALA A 11 2.00 1.45 13.24
CA ALA A 11 0.74 1.19 12.57
C ALA A 11 0.70 -0.30 12.23
N ALA A 12 0.63 -1.14 13.26
CA ALA A 12 0.16 -2.50 13.11
C ALA A 12 -1.25 -2.37 12.52
N LEU A 13 -1.39 -2.65 11.24
CA LEU A 13 -2.66 -2.85 10.56
C LEU A 13 -3.48 -3.86 11.37
N SER A 14 -4.28 -3.36 12.30
CA SER A 14 -5.38 -4.12 12.88
C SER A 14 -6.54 -4.05 11.88
N LEU A 15 -6.35 -4.63 10.71
CA LEU A 15 -7.41 -4.90 9.77
C LEU A 15 -8.18 -6.13 10.27
N THR A 16 -9.20 -5.88 11.07
CA THR A 16 -10.30 -6.82 11.17
C THR A 16 -11.21 -6.50 10.00
N PHE A 17 -10.92 -7.05 8.82
CA PHE A 17 -11.87 -7.02 7.71
C PHE A 17 -12.92 -8.08 8.00
N VAL A 18 -14.12 -7.63 8.30
CA VAL A 18 -15.32 -8.43 8.15
C VAL A 18 -15.78 -8.17 6.71
N LEU A 19 -15.46 -9.06 5.80
CA LEU A 19 -15.90 -8.99 4.42
C LEU A 19 -17.13 -9.89 4.28
N SER A 20 -18.25 -9.26 3.97
CA SER A 20 -19.49 -9.96 3.68
C SER A 20 -19.48 -10.37 2.20
N LEU A 21 -19.26 -11.65 1.92
CA LEU A 21 -19.46 -12.22 0.58
C LEU A 21 -20.94 -12.54 0.39
N SER A 22 -21.59 -11.85 -0.54
CA SER A 22 -22.90 -12.24 -1.02
C SER A 22 -22.73 -13.40 -2.02
N ALA A 23 -22.76 -14.63 -1.55
CA ALA A 23 -22.71 -15.81 -2.42
C ALA A 23 -23.97 -15.89 -3.27
N CYS A 24 -23.88 -15.51 -4.53
CA CYS A 24 -24.94 -15.66 -5.54
C CYS A 24 -24.96 -17.07 -6.12
N GLY A 25 -25.02 -18.10 -5.28
CA GLY A 25 -25.12 -19.49 -5.69
C GLY A 25 -25.39 -20.34 -4.46
N GLY A 26 -26.43 -21.14 -4.45
CA GLY A 26 -26.97 -21.89 -3.32
C GLY A 26 -26.09 -22.99 -2.70
N GLY A 27 -24.77 -22.81 -2.67
CA GLY A 27 -23.80 -23.58 -1.92
C GLY A 27 -23.09 -22.65 -0.93
N GLY A 28 -22.95 -23.06 0.34
CA GLY A 28 -22.23 -22.26 1.34
C GLY A 28 -20.76 -22.07 0.96
N LEU A 29 -20.12 -20.99 1.48
CA LEU A 29 -18.69 -20.73 1.32
C LEU A 29 -17.88 -21.92 1.86
N SER A 30 -16.85 -22.33 1.11
CA SER A 30 -15.92 -23.36 1.54
C SER A 30 -14.62 -22.75 2.09
N ALA A 31 -13.80 -23.56 2.76
CA ALA A 31 -12.47 -23.13 3.19
C ALA A 31 -11.58 -22.77 1.98
N ASP A 32 -11.74 -23.45 0.86
CA ASP A 32 -11.00 -23.13 -0.38
C ASP A 32 -11.43 -21.78 -0.95
N ASP A 33 -12.73 -21.47 -0.97
CA ASP A 33 -13.23 -20.16 -1.41
C ASP A 33 -12.71 -19.04 -0.53
N ALA A 34 -12.72 -19.22 0.80
CA ALA A 34 -12.19 -18.22 1.73
C ALA A 34 -10.68 -18.01 1.55
N THR A 35 -9.92 -19.06 1.24
CA THR A 35 -8.49 -18.97 0.93
C THR A 35 -8.28 -18.23 -0.39
N THR A 36 -8.99 -18.62 -1.45
CA THR A 36 -8.95 -17.98 -2.77
C THR A 36 -9.29 -16.50 -2.69
N TYR A 37 -10.31 -16.16 -1.92
CA TYR A 37 -10.71 -14.78 -1.70
C TYR A 37 -9.60 -13.92 -1.08
N VAL A 38 -8.99 -14.37 0.03
CA VAL A 38 -7.93 -13.61 0.69
C VAL A 38 -6.67 -13.54 -0.18
N GLN A 39 -6.31 -14.63 -0.85
CA GLN A 39 -5.18 -14.64 -1.79
C GLN A 39 -5.43 -13.67 -2.95
N GLY A 40 -6.61 -13.72 -3.56
CA GLY A 40 -6.99 -12.87 -4.69
C GLY A 40 -6.95 -11.39 -4.35
N ILE A 41 -7.51 -10.99 -3.20
CA ILE A 41 -7.44 -9.59 -2.73
C ILE A 41 -5.99 -9.12 -2.58
N LEU A 42 -5.10 -9.94 -2.02
CA LEU A 42 -3.71 -9.55 -1.84
C LEU A 42 -2.96 -9.48 -3.18
N ASP A 43 -3.21 -10.43 -4.07
CA ASP A 43 -2.60 -10.44 -5.41
C ASP A 43 -3.10 -9.26 -6.26
N GLU A 44 -4.39 -8.94 -6.23
CA GLU A 44 -4.96 -7.76 -6.87
C GLU A 44 -4.31 -6.48 -6.31
N ASN A 45 -4.42 -6.24 -5.01
CA ASN A 45 -4.01 -4.96 -4.41
C ASN A 45 -2.50 -4.69 -4.45
N TYR A 46 -1.67 -5.75 -4.38
CA TYR A 46 -0.21 -5.58 -4.35
C TYR A 46 0.47 -5.84 -5.69
N LYS A 47 -0.09 -6.71 -6.53
CA LYS A 47 0.60 -7.15 -7.75
C LYS A 47 -0.16 -6.86 -9.03
N GLY A 48 -1.43 -6.42 -8.94
CA GLY A 48 -2.30 -6.30 -10.11
C GLY A 48 -2.46 -7.63 -10.84
N VAL A 49 -2.55 -8.73 -10.08
CA VAL A 49 -2.76 -10.09 -10.62
C VAL A 49 -4.17 -10.53 -10.30
N TYR A 50 -4.89 -10.95 -11.32
CA TYR A 50 -6.31 -11.29 -11.26
C TYR A 50 -6.49 -12.79 -11.53
N ASP A 51 -6.64 -13.56 -10.45
CA ASP A 51 -6.91 -14.99 -10.55
C ASP A 51 -8.34 -15.24 -11.04
N PRO A 52 -8.58 -16.07 -12.07
CA PRO A 52 -9.91 -16.32 -12.60
C PRO A 52 -10.90 -16.89 -11.56
N ASP A 53 -10.45 -17.76 -10.65
CA ASP A 53 -11.30 -18.35 -9.63
C ASP A 53 -11.71 -17.28 -8.58
N PHE A 54 -10.81 -16.33 -8.30
CA PHE A 54 -11.10 -15.16 -7.45
C PHE A 54 -12.11 -14.23 -8.12
N LEU A 55 -11.94 -13.90 -9.41
CA LEU A 55 -12.87 -13.04 -10.14
C LEU A 55 -14.28 -13.68 -10.24
N GLU A 56 -14.36 -14.99 -10.48
CA GLU A 56 -15.64 -15.73 -10.47
C GLU A 56 -16.27 -15.70 -9.08
N LEU A 57 -15.48 -15.88 -8.02
CA LEU A 57 -15.96 -15.90 -6.64
C LEU A 57 -16.62 -14.59 -6.21
N ILE A 58 -16.10 -13.45 -6.68
CA ILE A 58 -16.62 -12.11 -6.32
C ILE A 58 -17.51 -11.49 -7.41
N ASP A 59 -17.78 -12.23 -8.49
CA ASP A 59 -18.64 -11.85 -9.61
C ASP A 59 -18.24 -10.51 -10.26
N ILE A 60 -16.95 -10.34 -10.56
CA ILE A 60 -16.43 -9.18 -11.30
C ILE A 60 -15.62 -9.61 -12.51
N THR A 61 -15.46 -8.70 -13.46
CA THR A 61 -14.60 -8.87 -14.63
C THR A 61 -13.16 -8.44 -14.33
N GLU A 62 -12.21 -8.92 -15.14
CA GLU A 62 -10.81 -8.50 -15.06
C GLU A 62 -10.64 -6.97 -15.21
N ASN A 63 -11.44 -6.34 -16.09
CA ASN A 63 -11.41 -4.88 -16.25
C ASN A 63 -11.86 -4.13 -14.98
N GLU A 64 -12.89 -4.62 -14.29
CA GLU A 64 -13.34 -4.03 -13.02
C GLU A 64 -12.30 -4.22 -11.92
N ALA A 65 -11.63 -5.37 -11.89
CA ALA A 65 -10.51 -5.60 -10.96
C ALA A 65 -9.32 -4.67 -11.25
N GLU A 66 -8.98 -4.46 -12.54
CA GLU A 66 -7.94 -3.50 -12.94
C GLU A 66 -8.29 -2.07 -12.53
N GLU A 67 -9.54 -1.64 -12.73
CA GLU A 67 -10.02 -0.32 -12.28
C GLU A 67 -9.92 -0.18 -10.76
N THR A 68 -10.28 -1.22 -10.00
CA THR A 68 -10.16 -1.25 -8.53
C THR A 68 -8.70 -1.15 -8.09
N TYR A 69 -7.80 -1.91 -8.71
CA TYR A 69 -6.36 -1.83 -8.44
C TYR A 69 -5.79 -0.44 -8.67
N LEU A 70 -6.10 0.17 -9.82
CA LEU A 70 -5.62 1.52 -10.14
C LEU A 70 -6.17 2.56 -9.16
N SER A 71 -7.45 2.48 -8.81
CA SER A 71 -8.06 3.37 -7.81
C SER A 71 -7.45 3.21 -6.41
N SER A 72 -7.05 1.99 -6.04
CA SER A 72 -6.33 1.74 -4.79
C SER A 72 -4.96 2.40 -4.79
N LEU A 73 -4.21 2.31 -5.89
CA LEU A 73 -2.92 2.98 -6.04
C LEU A 73 -3.02 4.51 -6.04
N GLU A 74 -4.09 5.07 -6.63
CA GLU A 74 -4.37 6.51 -6.55
C GLU A 74 -4.65 6.97 -5.11
N THR A 75 -5.33 6.14 -4.33
CA THR A 75 -5.54 6.39 -2.90
C THR A 75 -4.23 6.35 -2.12
N GLU A 76 -3.34 5.38 -2.43
CA GLU A 76 -2.00 5.33 -1.84
C GLU A 76 -1.15 6.56 -2.23
N ALA A 77 -1.33 7.10 -3.44
CA ALA A 77 -0.65 8.33 -3.85
C ALA A 77 -1.11 9.55 -3.02
N ASP A 78 -2.39 9.62 -2.66
CA ASP A 78 -2.90 10.68 -1.78
C ASP A 78 -2.35 10.54 -0.34
N PHE A 79 -2.21 9.30 0.16
CA PHE A 79 -1.54 9.04 1.44
C PHE A 79 -0.04 9.37 1.38
N PHE A 80 0.63 9.07 0.27
CA PHE A 80 2.02 9.43 0.05
C PHE A 80 2.22 10.95 0.13
N ALA A 81 1.40 11.72 -0.58
CA ALA A 81 1.44 13.17 -0.54
C ALA A 81 1.30 13.69 0.90
N SER A 82 0.32 13.18 1.64
CA SER A 82 0.13 13.55 3.05
C SER A 82 1.31 13.15 3.94
N ALA A 83 1.90 11.96 3.73
CA ALA A 83 3.00 11.44 4.55
C ALA A 83 4.32 12.20 4.32
N PHE A 84 4.55 12.66 3.10
CA PHE A 84 5.77 13.35 2.69
C PHE A 84 5.60 14.86 2.55
N LEU A 85 4.46 15.42 3.03
CA LEU A 85 4.19 16.86 3.07
C LEU A 85 4.21 17.50 1.68
N ILE A 86 3.60 16.84 0.70
CA ILE A 86 3.37 17.34 -0.66
C ILE A 86 2.00 18.00 -0.65
N ASP A 87 1.93 19.29 -0.96
CA ASP A 87 0.70 20.07 -0.86
C ASP A 87 -0.16 20.02 -2.12
N ASP A 88 0.46 19.95 -3.31
CA ASP A 88 -0.23 19.90 -4.62
C ASP A 88 0.21 18.70 -5.45
N LEU A 89 -0.51 17.58 -5.27
CA LEU A 89 -0.30 16.37 -6.05
C LEU A 89 -1.08 16.47 -7.38
N THR A 90 -0.47 17.10 -8.39
CA THR A 90 -1.05 17.19 -9.73
C THR A 90 -1.30 15.80 -10.35
N ASP A 91 -2.17 15.70 -11.35
CA ASP A 91 -2.46 14.42 -12.03
C ASP A 91 -1.19 13.77 -12.61
N GLU A 92 -0.24 14.59 -13.11
CA GLU A 92 1.06 14.09 -13.60
C GLU A 92 1.89 13.48 -12.47
N LEU A 93 2.04 14.19 -11.36
CA LEU A 93 2.79 13.69 -10.19
C LEU A 93 2.11 12.47 -9.56
N LYS A 94 0.78 12.47 -9.51
CA LYS A 94 0.01 11.30 -9.04
C LYS A 94 0.31 10.07 -9.87
N ALA A 95 0.38 10.20 -11.20
CA ALA A 95 0.75 9.08 -12.07
C ALA A 95 2.19 8.61 -11.83
N GLU A 96 3.15 9.52 -11.59
CA GLU A 96 4.52 9.16 -11.23
C GLU A 96 4.58 8.39 -9.89
N VAL A 97 3.81 8.82 -8.89
CA VAL A 97 3.69 8.12 -7.59
C VAL A 97 3.06 6.74 -7.75
N VAL A 98 1.99 6.61 -8.54
CA VAL A 98 1.35 5.33 -8.86
C VAL A 98 2.34 4.36 -9.50
N ASP A 99 3.14 4.81 -10.45
CA ASP A 99 4.15 3.97 -11.11
C ASP A 99 5.31 3.59 -10.18
N MET A 100 5.67 4.45 -9.23
CA MET A 100 6.59 4.11 -8.14
C MET A 100 5.98 3.01 -7.24
N TYR A 101 4.71 3.15 -6.82
CA TYR A 101 4.05 2.14 -5.98
C TYR A 101 3.94 0.77 -6.65
N LYS A 102 3.66 0.71 -7.96
CA LYS A 102 3.69 -0.56 -8.72
C LYS A 102 5.03 -1.27 -8.57
N GLN A 103 6.15 -0.53 -8.61
CA GLN A 103 7.48 -1.10 -8.45
C GLN A 103 7.75 -1.54 -7.00
N VAL A 104 7.33 -0.75 -6.00
CA VAL A 104 7.44 -1.11 -4.59
C VAL A 104 6.60 -2.34 -4.27
N TYR A 105 5.35 -2.36 -4.72
CA TYR A 105 4.40 -3.45 -4.47
C TYR A 105 4.74 -4.73 -5.21
N ALA A 106 5.42 -4.66 -6.35
CA ALA A 106 5.99 -5.84 -7.00
C ALA A 106 6.99 -6.61 -6.11
N LYS A 107 7.51 -5.97 -5.05
CA LYS A 107 8.35 -6.60 -4.02
C LYS A 107 7.56 -7.11 -2.81
N ALA A 108 6.23 -6.93 -2.78
CA ALA A 108 5.41 -7.39 -1.66
C ALA A 108 5.56 -8.89 -1.42
N LYS A 109 5.80 -9.26 -0.16
CA LYS A 109 6.01 -10.64 0.25
C LYS A 109 5.02 -11.02 1.34
N TYR A 110 4.14 -11.94 0.98
CA TYR A 110 3.12 -12.48 1.87
C TYR A 110 2.85 -13.94 1.57
N THR A 111 2.28 -14.64 2.54
CA THR A 111 1.74 -15.99 2.40
C THR A 111 0.34 -16.03 3.01
N VAL A 112 -0.54 -16.78 2.36
CA VAL A 112 -1.91 -17.04 2.80
C VAL A 112 -1.98 -18.51 3.15
N ASP A 113 -2.29 -18.83 4.41
CA ASP A 113 -2.49 -20.20 4.85
C ASP A 113 -3.91 -20.64 4.44
N THR A 114 -4.14 -21.95 4.32
CA THR A 114 -5.47 -22.51 4.09
C THR A 114 -6.44 -22.06 5.19
N ALA A 115 -7.62 -21.64 4.80
CA ALA A 115 -8.67 -21.21 5.73
C ALA A 115 -9.08 -22.35 6.67
N THR A 116 -9.42 -21.96 7.89
CA THR A 116 -9.99 -22.87 8.90
C THR A 116 -11.38 -22.41 9.29
N GLU A 117 -12.31 -23.33 9.36
CA GLU A 117 -13.67 -23.05 9.83
C GLU A 117 -13.64 -22.63 11.31
N VAL A 118 -14.25 -21.50 11.61
CA VAL A 118 -14.43 -20.97 12.97
C VAL A 118 -15.82 -21.33 13.50
N ASP A 119 -16.82 -21.18 12.65
CA ASP A 119 -18.20 -21.59 12.86
C ASP A 119 -18.89 -21.85 11.51
N ASP A 120 -20.17 -22.20 11.50
CA ASP A 120 -20.95 -22.58 10.31
C ASP A 120 -20.97 -21.51 9.19
N SER A 121 -20.59 -20.27 9.47
CA SER A 121 -20.63 -19.13 8.55
C SER A 121 -19.33 -18.33 8.48
N THR A 122 -18.32 -18.68 9.28
CA THR A 122 -17.10 -17.88 9.44
C THR A 122 -15.85 -18.73 9.24
N PHE A 123 -14.94 -18.24 8.42
CA PHE A 123 -13.62 -18.81 8.20
C PHE A 123 -12.51 -17.87 8.69
N GLY A 124 -11.47 -18.45 9.27
CA GLY A 124 -10.24 -17.74 9.63
C GLY A 124 -9.12 -18.07 8.64
N VAL A 125 -8.55 -17.05 8.00
CA VAL A 125 -7.42 -17.18 7.08
C VAL A 125 -6.22 -16.50 7.69
N LYS A 126 -5.15 -17.25 7.96
CA LYS A 126 -3.92 -16.66 8.47
C LYS A 126 -3.10 -16.08 7.31
N VAL A 127 -2.79 -14.81 7.39
CA VAL A 127 -1.90 -14.09 6.48
C VAL A 127 -0.62 -13.75 7.20
N THR A 128 0.51 -14.05 6.57
CA THR A 128 1.84 -13.65 7.04
C THR A 128 2.44 -12.69 6.04
N VAL A 129 2.88 -11.51 6.49
CA VAL A 129 3.49 -10.46 5.67
C VAL A 129 4.90 -10.20 6.17
N GLU A 130 5.86 -10.08 5.26
CA GLU A 130 7.20 -9.60 5.53
C GLU A 130 7.29 -8.13 5.03
N PRO A 131 7.18 -7.12 5.92
CA PRO A 131 7.18 -5.73 5.51
C PRO A 131 8.52 -5.31 4.90
N LEU A 132 8.49 -4.47 3.86
CA LEU A 132 9.68 -3.90 3.23
C LEU A 132 10.06 -2.59 3.92
N ASP A 133 11.35 -2.35 4.19
CA ASP A 133 11.83 -1.18 4.92
C ASP A 133 12.10 0.06 4.04
N VAL A 134 11.70 0.04 2.76
CA VAL A 134 12.03 1.08 1.78
C VAL A 134 11.66 2.48 2.26
N PHE A 135 10.44 2.69 2.76
CA PHE A 135 10.01 4.01 3.23
C PHE A 135 10.71 4.45 4.53
N ALA A 136 11.16 3.52 5.35
CA ALA A 136 11.99 3.85 6.50
C ALA A 136 13.36 4.36 6.06
N ARG A 137 13.94 3.79 5.01
CA ARG A 137 15.20 4.25 4.40
C ARG A 137 15.05 5.61 3.72
N VAL A 138 13.93 5.84 3.03
CA VAL A 138 13.60 7.16 2.45
C VAL A 138 13.50 8.21 3.55
N ALA A 139 12.79 7.90 4.59
CA ALA A 139 12.64 8.78 5.72
C ALA A 139 13.97 9.12 6.40
N GLU A 140 14.88 8.16 6.53
CA GLU A 140 16.23 8.41 7.04
C GLU A 140 17.04 9.29 6.06
N ALA A 141 16.89 9.08 4.75
CA ALA A 141 17.54 9.91 3.73
C ALA A 141 16.99 11.34 3.69
N LEU A 142 15.72 11.55 4.04
CA LEU A 142 15.14 12.89 4.08
C LEU A 142 15.40 13.62 5.39
N TRP A 143 15.29 12.92 6.52
CA TRP A 143 15.21 13.56 7.85
C TRP A 143 16.15 12.95 8.91
N GLY A 144 17.05 12.07 8.50
CA GLY A 144 18.03 11.42 9.39
C GLY A 144 19.15 12.36 9.86
N ASP A 145 20.15 11.77 10.49
CA ASP A 145 21.30 12.54 10.99
C ASP A 145 22.23 13.03 9.84
N THR A 146 22.17 12.38 8.68
CA THR A 146 22.92 12.74 7.45
C THR A 146 21.95 12.68 6.25
N PRO A 147 21.16 13.74 6.05
CA PRO A 147 20.20 13.78 4.95
C PRO A 147 20.87 13.75 3.58
N ASP A 148 20.11 13.34 2.56
CA ASP A 148 20.53 13.47 1.17
C ASP A 148 20.78 14.94 0.81
N ALA A 149 21.85 15.21 0.08
CA ALA A 149 22.24 16.57 -0.28
C ALA A 149 21.18 17.33 -1.10
N ARG A 150 20.36 16.59 -1.87
CA ARG A 150 19.22 17.16 -2.63
C ARG A 150 18.13 17.64 -1.66
N ALA A 151 17.83 16.83 -0.62
CA ALA A 151 16.87 17.21 0.42
C ALA A 151 17.36 18.43 1.21
N GLU A 152 18.64 18.47 1.60
CA GLU A 152 19.25 19.66 2.27
C GLU A 152 19.15 20.89 1.39
N ALA A 153 19.40 20.78 0.08
CA ALA A 153 19.31 21.90 -0.85
C ALA A 153 17.87 22.45 -0.95
N LEU A 154 16.86 21.60 -0.98
CA LEU A 154 15.46 22.02 -0.97
C LEU A 154 15.08 22.67 0.37
N TYR A 155 15.43 22.06 1.50
CA TYR A 155 15.17 22.63 2.82
C TYR A 155 15.84 23.97 3.09
N SER A 156 16.92 24.29 2.39
CA SER A 156 17.61 25.56 2.55
C SER A 156 16.95 26.73 1.82
N GLN A 157 15.94 26.47 1.00
CA GLN A 157 15.21 27.50 0.28
C GLN A 157 14.27 28.27 1.22
N ASP A 158 14.12 29.56 0.97
CA ASP A 158 13.22 30.45 1.73
C ASP A 158 11.81 30.37 1.11
N VAL A 159 11.06 29.35 1.49
CA VAL A 159 9.72 29.09 0.96
C VAL A 159 8.72 30.21 1.28
N ASP A 160 8.94 30.96 2.38
CA ASP A 160 8.05 32.06 2.78
C ASP A 160 8.14 33.27 1.82
N SER A 161 9.19 33.35 1.02
CA SER A 161 9.38 34.41 0.03
C SER A 161 8.97 34.04 -1.39
N MET A 162 8.56 32.79 -1.61
CA MET A 162 8.17 32.29 -2.94
C MET A 162 6.81 32.83 -3.37
N THR A 163 6.68 33.05 -4.68
CA THR A 163 5.35 33.21 -5.31
C THR A 163 4.63 31.86 -5.38
N ASP A 164 3.32 31.87 -5.62
CA ASP A 164 2.54 30.64 -5.76
C ASP A 164 3.13 29.71 -6.86
N GLU A 165 3.60 30.27 -7.98
CA GLU A 165 4.21 29.50 -9.06
C GLU A 165 5.57 28.89 -8.66
N GLU A 166 6.40 29.64 -7.94
CA GLU A 166 7.69 29.16 -7.41
C GLU A 166 7.48 28.09 -6.35
N TYR A 167 6.48 28.24 -5.49
CA TYR A 167 6.13 27.24 -4.49
C TYR A 167 5.60 25.95 -5.13
N ALA A 168 4.73 26.05 -6.12
CA ALA A 168 4.24 24.86 -6.85
C ALA A 168 5.39 24.10 -7.55
N ALA A 169 6.37 24.82 -8.11
CA ALA A 169 7.55 24.21 -8.71
C ALA A 169 8.44 23.52 -7.65
N TYR A 170 8.63 24.16 -6.50
CA TYR A 170 9.32 23.59 -5.35
C TYR A 170 8.67 22.33 -4.82
N ASP A 171 7.34 22.35 -4.64
CA ASP A 171 6.56 21.20 -4.16
C ASP A 171 6.62 20.01 -5.14
N ALA A 172 6.55 20.31 -6.44
CA ALA A 172 6.74 19.28 -7.48
C ALA A 172 8.17 18.70 -7.49
N GLU A 173 9.20 19.52 -7.29
CA GLU A 173 10.59 19.07 -7.17
C GLU A 173 10.78 18.20 -5.91
N TRP A 174 10.15 18.59 -4.80
CA TRP A 174 10.13 17.81 -3.56
C TRP A 174 9.46 16.44 -3.77
N CYS A 175 8.29 16.40 -4.40
CA CYS A 175 7.59 15.15 -4.72
C CYS A 175 8.48 14.20 -5.54
N ARG A 176 9.10 14.70 -6.63
CA ARG A 176 10.00 13.91 -7.48
C ARG A 176 11.22 13.42 -6.73
N LEU A 177 11.80 14.23 -5.85
CA LEU A 177 12.91 13.80 -5.01
C LEU A 177 12.52 12.60 -4.13
N VAL A 178 11.32 12.61 -3.53
CA VAL A 178 10.85 11.49 -2.70
C VAL A 178 10.63 10.23 -3.54
N ILE A 179 10.08 10.38 -4.76
CA ILE A 179 9.94 9.28 -5.72
C ILE A 179 11.31 8.70 -6.08
N ASP A 180 12.26 9.55 -6.47
CA ASP A 180 13.61 9.15 -6.86
C ASP A 180 14.32 8.41 -5.71
N LEU A 181 14.28 8.97 -4.49
CA LEU A 181 14.85 8.32 -3.32
C LEU A 181 14.20 6.95 -3.04
N THR A 182 12.89 6.84 -3.25
CA THR A 182 12.19 5.56 -3.08
C THR A 182 12.71 4.52 -4.07
N LEU A 183 12.82 4.89 -5.34
CA LEU A 183 13.30 3.99 -6.39
C LEU A 183 14.80 3.67 -6.25
N GLU A 184 15.61 4.63 -5.80
CA GLU A 184 17.03 4.41 -5.49
C GLU A 184 17.25 3.46 -4.30
N LYS A 185 16.40 3.56 -3.26
CA LYS A 185 16.50 2.71 -2.06
C LYS A 185 15.85 1.33 -2.23
N LEU A 186 14.93 1.19 -3.18
CA LEU A 186 14.18 -0.05 -3.39
C LEU A 186 15.05 -1.29 -3.66
N PRO A 187 16.17 -1.22 -4.43
CA PRO A 187 17.08 -2.36 -4.61
C PRO A 187 17.82 -2.78 -3.34
N GLU A 188 18.00 -1.85 -2.39
CA GLU A 188 18.72 -2.05 -1.13
C GLU A 188 17.78 -2.37 0.04
N ALA A 189 16.46 -2.30 -0.21
CA ALA A 189 15.46 -2.53 0.83
C ALA A 189 15.46 -3.97 1.32
N GLU A 190 15.29 -4.13 2.62
CA GLU A 190 15.28 -5.42 3.30
C GLU A 190 13.88 -5.73 3.85
N TYR A 191 13.57 -7.03 3.92
CA TYR A 191 12.36 -7.48 4.57
C TYR A 191 12.56 -7.49 6.09
N LEU A 192 11.61 -6.90 6.79
CA LEU A 192 11.55 -6.91 8.25
C LEU A 192 10.99 -8.25 8.77
N GLU A 193 10.97 -8.39 10.09
CA GLU A 193 10.43 -9.58 10.75
C GLU A 193 8.99 -9.84 10.29
N ALA A 194 8.73 -11.08 9.90
CA ALA A 194 7.42 -11.53 9.44
C ALA A 194 6.35 -11.34 10.51
N GLN A 195 5.22 -10.79 10.13
CA GLN A 195 4.06 -10.56 10.98
C GLN A 195 2.87 -11.36 10.48
N SER A 196 2.22 -12.10 11.36
CA SER A 196 1.04 -12.89 11.01
C SER A 196 -0.22 -12.33 11.65
N LYS A 197 -1.31 -12.34 10.89
CA LYS A 197 -2.66 -12.03 11.38
C LYS A 197 -3.67 -13.00 10.82
N VAL A 198 -4.79 -13.18 11.52
CA VAL A 198 -5.92 -13.96 11.03
C VAL A 198 -6.97 -12.97 10.53
N VAL A 199 -7.35 -13.12 9.27
CA VAL A 199 -8.47 -12.43 8.64
C VAL A 199 -9.70 -13.31 8.79
N GLN A 200 -10.82 -12.76 9.25
CA GLN A 200 -12.09 -13.47 9.34
C GLN A 200 -12.94 -13.14 8.12
N ILE A 201 -13.40 -14.18 7.44
CA ILE A 201 -14.33 -14.10 6.31
C ILE A 201 -15.67 -14.64 6.79
N THR A 202 -16.71 -13.84 6.70
CA THR A 202 -18.07 -14.23 7.09
C THR A 202 -18.97 -14.16 5.86
N LEU A 203 -19.86 -15.17 5.71
CA LEU A 203 -20.94 -15.11 4.73
C LEU A 203 -21.90 -13.98 5.11
N GLY A 204 -22.15 -13.08 4.16
CA GLY A 204 -23.22 -12.11 4.26
C GLY A 204 -24.58 -12.77 4.03
N ASP A 205 -25.60 -12.31 4.77
CA ASP A 205 -27.02 -12.71 4.59
C ASP A 205 -27.57 -12.21 3.24
#